data_74e224e1e5a051d5b7707ca29d35dfed
#
_entry.id   74e224e1e5a051d5b7707ca29d35dfed
#
_cell.length_a   1.000
_cell.length_b   1.000
_cell.length_c   1.000
_cell.angle_alpha   90.00
_cell.angle_beta   90.00
_cell.angle_gamma   90.00
#
_symmetry.space_group_name_H-M   'P 1'
#
loop_
_entity.id
_entity.type
_entity.pdbx_description
1 polymer ?
#
loop_
_entity_poly.entity_id
_entity_poly.type
_entity_poly.pdbx_seq_one_letter_code
_entity_poly.pdbx_strand_id
1 'polypeptide(L)'
;MSVEVKAFDMRTADDLSGLEAGLAAAGADGIRRLALLMRVAGEYTDGSREKARAAIAALLARRNLSDKTQYVTVIGAEGASTPCGYAFIDSGNTGSRNGPRRLALGIARAASPPEETIGTAAFAVAVKAAVEAGINDGGMQPADAQVVIVNVPQPTSGDVGLRGRKGRAAAALGAGLALGEIAQDQVRDDTIASDGSLFTSRVQTFTGPAIANLEVIVLGNAPGGGGDLVACNTLTTDLLDMRSVKRMLVKAGLPLDRDGELDTSRLVATLAKLGVDPSGRVSGAPTTIFGSATPPEKHVRAALSGALGATLHTTRLFSTFDPVQQAPVGGGTVCCILRHAAQS
;
A
#
# COMPACT_ATOMS: atom_id res chain seq x y z
N MET A 1 16.02 13.67 4.78
CA MET A 1 15.47 12.36 5.23
C MET A 1 16.21 11.26 4.50
N SER A 2 16.64 10.21 5.19
CA SER A 2 17.18 9.01 4.54
C SER A 2 16.27 7.86 4.91
N VAL A 3 15.56 7.34 3.93
CA VAL A 3 14.68 6.19 4.10
C VAL A 3 15.40 4.96 3.57
N GLU A 4 15.60 3.99 4.44
CA GLU A 4 16.03 2.64 4.07
C GLU A 4 14.83 1.72 3.97
N VAL A 5 14.93 0.71 3.10
CA VAL A 5 13.93 -0.35 3.02
C VAL A 5 14.58 -1.69 3.29
N LYS A 6 14.07 -2.41 4.29
CA LYS A 6 14.48 -3.77 4.62
C LYS A 6 13.34 -4.72 4.28
N ALA A 7 13.57 -5.60 3.33
CA ALA A 7 12.66 -6.73 3.06
C ALA A 7 13.02 -7.88 4.01
N PHE A 8 12.00 -8.58 4.49
CA PHE A 8 12.16 -9.77 5.33
C PHE A 8 11.09 -10.81 5.02
N ASP A 9 11.46 -12.08 5.12
CA ASP A 9 10.52 -13.20 4.96
C ASP A 9 9.91 -13.58 6.31
N MET A 10 8.71 -14.14 6.29
CA MET A 10 7.97 -14.58 7.47
C MET A 10 7.63 -16.06 7.31
N ARG A 11 8.22 -16.96 8.12
CA ARG A 11 7.93 -18.40 8.10
C ARG A 11 6.59 -18.74 8.75
N THR A 12 6.22 -17.94 9.76
CA THR A 12 4.94 -18.01 10.46
C THR A 12 4.37 -16.59 10.60
N ALA A 13 3.11 -16.48 10.99
CA ALA A 13 2.44 -15.19 11.13
C ALA A 13 3.13 -14.24 12.13
N ASP A 14 3.82 -14.78 13.12
CA ASP A 14 4.54 -14.08 14.16
C ASP A 14 6.08 -14.12 14.02
N ASP A 15 6.60 -14.65 12.90
CA ASP A 15 8.04 -14.64 12.64
C ASP A 15 8.51 -13.23 12.25
N LEU A 16 9.00 -12.50 13.22
CA LEU A 16 9.56 -11.16 13.06
C LEU A 16 11.09 -11.13 13.13
N SER A 17 11.74 -12.29 13.06
CA SER A 17 13.22 -12.40 13.18
C SER A 17 13.97 -11.52 12.16
N GLY A 18 13.48 -11.51 10.90
CA GLY A 18 14.06 -10.66 9.87
C GLY A 18 13.82 -9.17 10.10
N LEU A 19 12.66 -8.79 10.64
CA LEU A 19 12.38 -7.42 11.06
C LEU A 19 13.28 -7.00 12.22
N GLU A 20 13.41 -7.83 13.24
CA GLU A 20 14.29 -7.55 14.40
C GLU A 20 15.74 -7.33 13.98
N ALA A 21 16.26 -8.18 13.07
CA ALA A 21 17.60 -8.01 12.52
C ALA A 21 17.73 -6.70 11.72
N GLY A 22 16.74 -6.35 10.90
CA GLY A 22 16.71 -5.10 10.15
C GLY A 22 16.70 -3.84 11.04
N LEU A 23 15.89 -3.87 12.11
CA LEU A 23 15.82 -2.77 13.09
C LEU A 23 17.11 -2.66 13.91
N ALA A 24 17.74 -3.79 14.29
CA ALA A 24 19.02 -3.79 14.99
C ALA A 24 20.13 -3.17 14.12
N ALA A 25 20.18 -3.50 12.84
CA ALA A 25 21.16 -2.95 11.90
C ALA A 25 20.98 -1.43 11.67
N ALA A 26 19.74 -0.94 11.74
CA ALA A 26 19.45 0.50 11.60
C ALA A 26 19.76 1.32 12.87
N GLY A 27 19.94 0.67 14.04
CA GLY A 27 20.12 1.34 15.33
C GLY A 27 18.79 1.93 15.84
N ALA A 28 18.19 1.31 16.86
CA ALA A 28 16.86 1.67 17.35
C ALA A 28 16.71 3.15 17.75
N ASP A 29 17.76 3.74 18.32
CA ASP A 29 17.76 5.14 18.79
C ASP A 29 17.75 6.15 17.63
N GLY A 30 18.20 5.76 16.45
CA GLY A 30 18.22 6.57 15.23
C GLY A 30 16.90 6.57 14.44
N ILE A 31 15.94 5.73 14.80
CA ILE A 31 14.68 5.63 14.05
C ILE A 31 13.73 6.76 14.45
N ARG A 32 13.47 7.62 13.48
CA ARG A 32 12.50 8.72 13.60
C ARG A 32 11.10 8.28 13.23
N ARG A 33 10.96 7.52 12.14
CA ARG A 33 9.70 6.96 11.65
C ARG A 33 9.92 5.55 11.14
N LEU A 34 8.90 4.74 11.28
CA LEU A 34 8.87 3.38 10.77
C LEU A 34 7.52 3.10 10.12
N ALA A 35 7.52 2.59 8.89
CA ALA A 35 6.32 2.03 8.30
C ALA A 35 6.56 0.55 7.99
N LEU A 36 5.60 -0.31 8.37
CA LEU A 36 5.68 -1.74 8.13
C LEU A 36 4.52 -2.19 7.24
N LEU A 37 4.84 -2.84 6.14
CA LEU A 37 3.86 -3.44 5.24
C LEU A 37 4.12 -4.93 5.17
N MET A 38 3.18 -5.75 5.67
CA MET A 38 3.39 -7.19 5.80
C MET A 38 2.27 -7.97 5.16
N ARG A 39 2.65 -8.94 4.33
CA ARG A 39 1.79 -9.99 3.80
C ARG A 39 2.03 -11.26 4.60
N VAL A 40 1.05 -11.63 5.40
CA VAL A 40 1.11 -12.78 6.31
C VAL A 40 0.45 -13.99 5.63
N ALA A 41 1.06 -15.17 5.76
CA ALA A 41 0.38 -16.41 5.40
C ALA A 41 -0.74 -16.72 6.40
N GLY A 42 -1.88 -17.19 5.91
CA GLY A 42 -3.02 -17.56 6.74
C GLY A 42 -4.34 -17.21 6.08
N GLU A 43 -5.42 -17.58 6.74
CA GLU A 43 -6.80 -17.34 6.33
C GLU A 43 -7.48 -16.30 7.24
N TYR A 44 -8.61 -15.74 6.80
CA TYR A 44 -9.33 -14.73 7.57
C TYR A 44 -9.84 -15.21 8.93
N THR A 45 -10.00 -16.52 9.11
CA THR A 45 -10.62 -17.14 10.27
C THR A 45 -9.66 -17.93 11.15
N ASP A 46 -8.37 -17.98 10.82
CA ASP A 46 -7.36 -18.79 11.54
C ASP A 46 -6.59 -18.03 12.64
N GLY A 47 -6.91 -16.75 12.83
CA GLY A 47 -6.24 -15.90 13.84
C GLY A 47 -4.83 -15.44 13.46
N SER A 48 -4.33 -15.76 12.26
CA SER A 48 -2.97 -15.40 11.83
C SER A 48 -2.74 -13.89 11.77
N ARG A 49 -3.76 -13.10 11.39
CA ARG A 49 -3.65 -11.63 11.37
C ARG A 49 -3.49 -11.06 12.77
N GLU A 50 -4.31 -11.52 13.71
CA GLU A 50 -4.30 -11.11 15.11
C GLU A 50 -2.98 -11.49 15.77
N LYS A 51 -2.49 -12.69 15.49
CA LYS A 51 -1.18 -13.18 15.96
C LYS A 51 -0.04 -12.31 15.45
N ALA A 52 -0.03 -11.99 14.15
CA ALA A 52 0.95 -11.08 13.57
C ALA A 52 0.92 -9.70 14.22
N ARG A 53 -0.28 -9.12 14.35
CA ARG A 53 -0.45 -7.79 14.96
C ARG A 53 -0.01 -7.75 16.41
N ALA A 54 -0.32 -8.78 17.19
CA ALA A 54 0.12 -8.90 18.60
C ALA A 54 1.65 -8.99 18.70
N ALA A 55 2.28 -9.80 17.85
CA ALA A 55 3.75 -9.92 17.81
C ALA A 55 4.42 -8.59 17.45
N ILE A 56 3.89 -7.87 16.44
CA ILE A 56 4.39 -6.56 16.04
C ILE A 56 4.25 -5.55 17.19
N ALA A 57 3.07 -5.46 17.79
CA ALA A 57 2.82 -4.53 18.91
C ALA A 57 3.79 -4.78 20.08
N ALA A 58 4.03 -6.04 20.42
CA ALA A 58 4.98 -6.43 21.46
C ALA A 58 6.43 -6.05 21.09
N LEU A 59 6.84 -6.27 19.84
CA LEU A 59 8.16 -5.88 19.35
C LEU A 59 8.35 -4.36 19.41
N LEU A 60 7.38 -3.60 18.89
CA LEU A 60 7.45 -2.14 18.87
C LEU A 60 7.49 -1.53 20.27
N ALA A 61 6.73 -2.11 21.22
CA ALA A 61 6.75 -1.69 22.62
C ALA A 61 8.14 -1.93 23.25
N ARG A 62 8.72 -3.14 23.07
CA ARG A 62 10.07 -3.46 23.58
C ARG A 62 11.17 -2.53 23.02
N ARG A 63 10.96 -1.98 21.83
CA ARG A 63 11.91 -1.12 21.13
C ARG A 63 11.62 0.38 21.27
N ASN A 64 10.59 0.78 22.02
CA ASN A 64 10.10 2.17 22.13
C ASN A 64 9.77 2.81 20.77
N LEU A 65 9.19 2.03 19.86
CA LEU A 65 8.87 2.46 18.49
C LEU A 65 7.37 2.61 18.24
N SER A 66 6.50 2.32 19.22
CA SER A 66 5.02 2.30 19.03
C SER A 66 4.48 3.62 18.47
N ASP A 67 4.92 4.76 19.00
CA ASP A 67 4.45 6.08 18.59
C ASP A 67 5.09 6.58 17.29
N LYS A 68 6.17 5.94 16.85
CA LYS A 68 6.92 6.27 15.64
C LYS A 68 6.55 5.36 14.47
N THR A 69 5.60 4.44 14.65
CA THR A 69 5.31 3.38 13.67
C THR A 69 3.86 3.39 13.24
N GLN A 70 3.65 3.25 11.92
CA GLN A 70 2.40 2.82 11.32
C GLN A 70 2.61 1.50 10.59
N TYR A 71 1.62 0.59 10.64
CA TYR A 71 1.78 -0.69 9.97
C TYR A 71 0.48 -1.26 9.40
N VAL A 72 0.62 -1.96 8.28
CA VAL A 72 -0.46 -2.70 7.62
C VAL A 72 -0.12 -4.18 7.59
N THR A 73 -1.04 -5.00 8.04
CA THR A 73 -0.98 -6.46 7.88
C THR A 73 -2.10 -6.90 6.95
N VAL A 74 -1.74 -7.53 5.85
CA VAL A 74 -2.68 -8.20 4.95
C VAL A 74 -2.50 -9.70 5.06
N ILE A 75 -3.59 -10.45 4.90
CA ILE A 75 -3.60 -11.90 5.01
C ILE A 75 -4.11 -12.52 3.72
N GLY A 76 -3.67 -13.72 3.41
CA GLY A 76 -4.15 -14.53 2.30
C GLY A 76 -3.19 -15.66 1.99
N ALA A 77 -3.73 -16.86 1.86
CA ALA A 77 -2.98 -18.08 1.51
C ALA A 77 -2.88 -18.29 0.01
N GLU A 78 -3.59 -17.49 -0.79
CA GLU A 78 -3.69 -17.70 -2.23
C GLU A 78 -2.53 -17.05 -2.99
N GLY A 79 -2.09 -17.73 -4.04
CA GLY A 79 -1.15 -17.23 -5.03
C GLY A 79 0.30 -17.53 -4.75
N ALA A 80 1.15 -17.16 -5.70
CA ALA A 80 2.59 -17.40 -5.70
C ALA A 80 3.34 -16.24 -5.01
N SER A 81 2.92 -15.85 -3.81
CA SER A 81 3.59 -14.81 -3.03
C SER A 81 4.24 -15.38 -1.80
N THR A 82 5.50 -15.03 -1.56
CA THR A 82 6.17 -15.33 -0.29
C THR A 82 5.56 -14.49 0.82
N PRO A 83 5.21 -15.07 1.98
CA PRO A 83 4.90 -14.28 3.16
C PRO A 83 6.10 -13.43 3.53
N CYS A 84 5.93 -12.12 3.49
CA CYS A 84 7.04 -11.19 3.62
C CYS A 84 6.59 -9.84 4.18
N GLY A 85 7.55 -9.05 4.62
CA GLY A 85 7.32 -7.67 5.00
C GLY A 85 8.38 -6.73 4.44
N TYR A 86 8.00 -5.47 4.38
CA TYR A 86 8.89 -4.36 4.09
C TYR A 86 8.86 -3.39 5.28
N ALA A 87 10.03 -3.08 5.82
CA ALA A 87 10.24 -2.05 6.81
C ALA A 87 10.85 -0.81 6.13
N PHE A 88 10.10 0.28 6.10
CA PHE A 88 10.55 1.59 5.65
C PHE A 88 11.03 2.36 6.88
N ILE A 89 12.34 2.58 6.98
CA ILE A 89 13.00 3.12 8.16
C ILE A 89 13.54 4.50 7.83
N ASP A 90 13.01 5.55 8.46
CA ASP A 90 13.55 6.91 8.36
C ASP A 90 14.39 7.22 9.59
N SER A 91 15.69 7.41 9.39
CA SER A 91 16.66 7.78 10.42
C SER A 91 16.84 9.29 10.62
N GLY A 92 16.08 10.11 9.89
CA GLY A 92 16.14 11.57 10.02
C GLY A 92 17.33 12.26 9.32
N ASN A 93 18.28 11.51 8.77
CA ASN A 93 19.40 12.09 8.02
C ASN A 93 18.89 12.83 6.78
N THR A 94 19.13 14.12 6.72
CA THR A 94 18.67 14.95 5.61
C THR A 94 19.81 15.20 4.62
N GLY A 95 19.54 15.00 3.34
CA GLY A 95 20.36 15.52 2.26
C GLY A 95 20.15 17.03 2.08
N SER A 96 20.88 17.63 1.13
CA SER A 96 20.68 19.05 0.77
C SER A 96 19.25 19.30 0.28
N ARG A 97 18.62 20.38 0.75
CA ARG A 97 17.26 20.79 0.29
C ARG A 97 17.19 21.00 -1.23
N ASN A 98 18.30 21.30 -1.87
CA ASN A 98 18.43 21.44 -3.32
C ASN A 98 18.94 20.16 -4.00
N GLY A 99 19.07 19.06 -3.24
CA GLY A 99 19.49 17.77 -3.76
C GLY A 99 18.43 17.07 -4.59
N PRO A 100 18.77 15.94 -5.22
CA PRO A 100 17.83 15.17 -6.01
C PRO A 100 16.66 14.68 -5.15
N ARG A 101 15.52 14.45 -5.81
CA ARG A 101 14.35 13.89 -5.14
C ARG A 101 14.60 12.43 -4.82
N ARG A 102 14.39 12.06 -3.57
CA ARG A 102 14.60 10.69 -3.07
C ARG A 102 13.43 10.26 -2.19
N LEU A 103 13.35 8.95 -1.96
CA LEU A 103 12.31 8.36 -1.15
C LEU A 103 12.17 9.08 0.20
N ALA A 104 10.96 9.51 0.48
CA ALA A 104 10.54 10.10 1.72
C ALA A 104 9.39 9.29 2.33
N LEU A 105 9.32 9.26 3.65
CA LEU A 105 8.29 8.60 4.44
C LEU A 105 7.60 9.64 5.32
N GLY A 106 6.29 9.73 5.21
CA GLY A 106 5.44 10.42 6.17
C GLY A 106 4.46 9.45 6.82
N ILE A 107 4.18 9.67 8.09
CA ILE A 107 3.19 8.90 8.84
C ILE A 107 2.26 9.83 9.60
N ALA A 108 1.00 9.43 9.74
CA ALA A 108 0.06 10.12 10.60
C ALA A 108 -0.87 9.12 11.30
N ARG A 109 -1.31 9.50 12.49
CA ARG A 109 -2.37 8.82 13.23
C ARG A 109 -3.38 9.86 13.68
N ALA A 110 -4.65 9.65 13.38
CA ALA A 110 -5.74 10.48 13.84
C ALA A 110 -6.79 9.62 14.53
N ALA A 111 -7.48 10.17 15.52
CA ALA A 111 -8.61 9.49 16.13
C ALA A 111 -9.64 9.14 15.04
N SER A 112 -10.19 7.94 15.12
CA SER A 112 -11.29 7.58 14.22
C SER A 112 -12.51 8.47 14.53
N PRO A 113 -13.16 9.01 13.50
CA PRO A 113 -14.50 9.55 13.67
C PRO A 113 -15.48 8.48 14.18
N PRO A 114 -16.67 8.88 14.68
CA PRO A 114 -17.70 7.94 15.13
C PRO A 114 -18.00 6.87 14.09
N GLU A 115 -18.25 5.63 14.52
CA GLU A 115 -18.43 4.47 13.64
C GLU A 115 -19.52 4.68 12.58
N GLU A 116 -20.59 5.38 12.94
CA GLU A 116 -21.72 5.69 12.05
C GLU A 116 -21.32 6.55 10.85
N THR A 117 -20.22 7.31 10.96
CA THR A 117 -19.71 8.15 9.86
C THR A 117 -18.86 7.38 8.87
N ILE A 118 -18.37 6.18 9.23
CA ILE A 118 -17.50 5.39 8.35
C ILE A 118 -18.22 5.07 7.04
N GLY A 119 -17.64 5.52 5.93
CA GLY A 119 -18.20 5.35 4.60
C GLY A 119 -19.09 6.51 4.11
N THR A 120 -19.05 7.66 4.79
CA THR A 120 -19.74 8.89 4.38
C THR A 120 -18.79 9.95 3.86
N ALA A 121 -19.32 11.01 3.26
CA ALA A 121 -18.55 12.18 2.84
C ALA A 121 -17.85 12.88 4.03
N ALA A 122 -18.48 12.89 5.21
CA ALA A 122 -17.87 13.42 6.43
C ALA A 122 -16.62 12.62 6.84
N PHE A 123 -16.67 11.29 6.70
CA PHE A 123 -15.51 10.43 6.91
C PHE A 123 -14.37 10.73 5.92
N ALA A 124 -14.70 10.95 4.65
CA ALA A 124 -13.69 11.32 3.64
C ALA A 124 -12.97 12.63 4.00
N VAL A 125 -13.67 13.63 4.56
CA VAL A 125 -13.05 14.87 5.03
C VAL A 125 -12.08 14.63 6.19
N ALA A 126 -12.43 13.76 7.14
CA ALA A 126 -11.53 13.39 8.23
C ALA A 126 -10.27 12.66 7.70
N VAL A 127 -10.42 11.78 6.73
CA VAL A 127 -9.30 11.10 6.07
C VAL A 127 -8.42 12.09 5.31
N LYS A 128 -9.02 13.08 4.61
CA LYS A 128 -8.26 14.16 3.96
C LYS A 128 -7.30 14.82 4.95
N ALA A 129 -7.79 15.25 6.09
CA ALA A 129 -6.96 15.90 7.11
C ALA A 129 -5.83 15.00 7.62
N ALA A 130 -6.11 13.70 7.84
CA ALA A 130 -5.09 12.74 8.26
C ALA A 130 -4.01 12.53 7.18
N VAL A 131 -4.39 12.49 5.90
CA VAL A 131 -3.45 12.35 4.78
C VAL A 131 -2.60 13.61 4.61
N GLU A 132 -3.19 14.79 4.72
CA GLU A 132 -2.44 16.06 4.71
C GLU A 132 -1.40 16.11 5.84
N ALA A 133 -1.77 15.65 7.05
CA ALA A 133 -0.82 15.51 8.16
C ALA A 133 0.34 14.56 7.82
N GLY A 134 0.06 13.41 7.19
CA GLY A 134 1.08 12.46 6.75
C GLY A 134 2.00 13.02 5.65
N ILE A 135 1.45 13.75 4.68
CA ILE A 135 2.22 14.43 3.64
C ILE A 135 3.17 15.47 4.28
N ASN A 136 2.65 16.30 5.19
CA ASN A 136 3.42 17.32 5.89
C ASN A 136 4.50 16.69 6.80
N ASP A 137 4.18 15.62 7.52
CA ASP A 137 5.15 14.89 8.35
C ASP A 137 6.31 14.37 7.52
N GLY A 138 6.06 13.88 6.30
CA GLY A 138 7.08 13.46 5.34
C GLY A 138 7.85 14.62 4.69
N GLY A 139 7.53 15.88 4.96
CA GLY A 139 8.12 17.04 4.29
C GLY A 139 7.85 17.06 2.79
N MET A 140 6.73 16.51 2.37
CA MET A 140 6.31 16.37 0.98
C MET A 140 5.26 17.43 0.60
N GLN A 141 5.09 17.64 -0.70
CA GLN A 141 3.90 18.25 -1.29
C GLN A 141 2.98 17.14 -1.82
N PRO A 142 1.68 17.37 -2.05
CA PRO A 142 0.78 16.37 -2.62
C PRO A 142 1.29 15.75 -3.94
N ALA A 143 1.97 16.54 -4.76
CA ALA A 143 2.57 16.08 -6.02
C ALA A 143 3.77 15.14 -5.85
N ASP A 144 4.41 15.13 -4.68
CA ASP A 144 5.56 14.28 -4.36
C ASP A 144 5.16 12.86 -4.01
N ALA A 145 3.92 12.68 -3.49
CA ALA A 145 3.41 11.40 -3.06
C ALA A 145 3.28 10.44 -4.26
N GLN A 146 3.82 9.24 -4.11
CA GLN A 146 3.72 8.15 -5.09
C GLN A 146 2.70 7.10 -4.66
N VAL A 147 2.56 6.88 -3.36
CA VAL A 147 1.49 6.07 -2.79
C VAL A 147 1.10 6.59 -1.42
N VAL A 148 -0.21 6.67 -1.19
CA VAL A 148 -0.82 6.94 0.12
C VAL A 148 -1.54 5.69 0.57
N ILE A 149 -1.17 5.19 1.73
CA ILE A 149 -1.76 4.00 2.34
C ILE A 149 -2.58 4.46 3.55
N VAL A 150 -3.86 4.09 3.58
CA VAL A 150 -4.77 4.45 4.67
C VAL A 150 -5.36 3.19 5.29
N ASN A 151 -5.09 2.98 6.56
CA ASN A 151 -5.79 2.02 7.39
C ASN A 151 -7.02 2.68 8.02
N VAL A 152 -8.18 2.05 7.84
CA VAL A 152 -9.44 2.51 8.41
C VAL A 152 -9.98 1.48 9.41
N PRO A 153 -10.59 1.93 10.50
CA PRO A 153 -11.30 1.02 11.41
C PRO A 153 -12.38 0.22 10.67
N GLN A 154 -12.53 -1.01 11.06
CA GLN A 154 -13.62 -1.85 10.56
C GLN A 154 -14.89 -1.55 11.36
N PRO A 155 -16.02 -1.29 10.70
CA PRO A 155 -17.30 -1.22 11.38
C PRO A 155 -17.59 -2.53 12.14
N THR A 156 -18.21 -2.43 13.30
CA THR A 156 -18.51 -3.57 14.17
C THR A 156 -19.99 -3.96 14.14
N SER A 157 -20.85 -3.13 13.52
CA SER A 157 -22.29 -3.31 13.47
C SER A 157 -22.83 -3.29 12.03
N GLY A 158 -24.03 -3.82 11.83
CA GLY A 158 -24.70 -3.87 10.51
C GLY A 158 -24.00 -4.83 9.54
N ASP A 159 -24.13 -4.56 8.23
CA ASP A 159 -23.38 -5.28 7.19
C ASP A 159 -21.93 -4.83 7.19
N VAL A 160 -21.10 -5.51 7.99
CA VAL A 160 -19.68 -5.19 8.17
C VAL A 160 -18.91 -5.24 6.84
N GLY A 161 -19.27 -6.14 5.94
CA GLY A 161 -18.64 -6.27 4.62
C GLY A 161 -18.89 -5.04 3.75
N LEU A 162 -20.15 -4.67 3.58
CA LEU A 162 -20.57 -3.52 2.79
C LEU A 162 -20.08 -2.20 3.41
N ARG A 163 -20.24 -2.03 4.73
CA ARG A 163 -19.78 -0.84 5.44
C ARG A 163 -18.27 -0.71 5.40
N GLY A 164 -17.52 -1.81 5.54
CA GLY A 164 -16.07 -1.82 5.38
C GLY A 164 -15.64 -1.45 3.95
N ARG A 165 -16.37 -1.90 2.92
CA ARG A 165 -16.14 -1.49 1.53
C ARG A 165 -16.39 0.01 1.33
N LYS A 166 -17.51 0.55 1.85
CA LYS A 166 -17.81 1.99 1.83
C LYS A 166 -16.74 2.80 2.59
N GLY A 167 -16.28 2.31 3.74
CA GLY A 167 -15.20 2.93 4.52
C GLY A 167 -13.90 3.05 3.71
N ARG A 168 -13.51 1.99 2.99
CA ARG A 168 -12.34 2.04 2.09
C ARG A 168 -12.53 3.00 0.93
N ALA A 169 -13.72 3.04 0.34
CA ALA A 169 -14.05 3.97 -0.74
C ALA A 169 -13.99 5.44 -0.28
N ALA A 170 -14.65 5.76 0.84
CA ALA A 170 -14.62 7.11 1.41
C ALA A 170 -13.19 7.52 1.79
N ALA A 171 -12.38 6.58 2.30
CA ALA A 171 -10.97 6.83 2.60
C ALA A 171 -10.15 7.09 1.32
N ALA A 172 -10.43 6.36 0.23
CA ALA A 172 -9.77 6.60 -1.05
C ALA A 172 -10.09 8.00 -1.58
N LEU A 173 -11.37 8.37 -1.57
CA LEU A 173 -11.80 9.71 -2.01
C LEU A 173 -11.24 10.82 -1.11
N GLY A 174 -11.23 10.63 0.21
CA GLY A 174 -10.61 11.57 1.16
C GLY A 174 -9.11 11.77 0.91
N ALA A 175 -8.38 10.70 0.64
CA ALA A 175 -6.99 10.79 0.24
C ALA A 175 -6.84 11.47 -1.14
N GLY A 176 -7.75 11.20 -2.08
CA GLY A 176 -7.82 11.88 -3.37
C GLY A 176 -8.04 13.39 -3.25
N LEU A 177 -8.86 13.82 -2.29
CA LEU A 177 -9.03 15.25 -1.95
C LEU A 177 -7.69 15.87 -1.48
N ALA A 178 -6.96 15.18 -0.59
CA ALA A 178 -5.67 15.65 -0.09
C ALA A 178 -4.60 15.72 -1.20
N LEU A 179 -4.68 14.83 -2.19
CA LEU A 179 -3.78 14.78 -3.33
C LEU A 179 -4.17 15.73 -4.48
N GLY A 180 -5.36 16.35 -4.40
CA GLY A 180 -5.89 17.17 -5.48
C GLY A 180 -6.34 16.37 -6.71
N GLU A 181 -6.60 15.09 -6.57
CA GLU A 181 -7.09 14.21 -7.65
C GLU A 181 -8.62 14.22 -7.76
N ILE A 182 -9.31 14.53 -6.68
CA ILE A 182 -10.76 14.54 -6.55
C ILE A 182 -11.20 15.93 -6.08
N ALA A 183 -12.27 16.45 -6.65
CA ALA A 183 -12.88 17.70 -6.19
C ALA A 183 -13.88 17.45 -5.05
N GLN A 184 -14.02 18.42 -4.14
CA GLN A 184 -14.82 18.26 -2.93
C GLN A 184 -16.31 17.99 -3.22
N ASP A 185 -16.85 18.59 -4.27
CA ASP A 185 -18.25 18.45 -4.69
C ASP A 185 -18.58 17.08 -5.31
N GLN A 186 -17.55 16.33 -5.73
CA GLN A 186 -17.70 14.98 -6.23
C GLN A 186 -17.84 13.95 -5.10
N VAL A 187 -17.44 14.27 -3.87
CA VAL A 187 -17.47 13.34 -2.72
C VAL A 187 -18.81 13.50 -1.98
N ARG A 188 -19.73 12.62 -2.30
CA ARG A 188 -21.09 12.56 -1.72
C ARG A 188 -21.40 11.14 -1.28
N ASP A 189 -22.32 10.99 -0.34
CA ASP A 189 -22.71 9.68 0.21
C ASP A 189 -23.26 8.72 -0.85
N ASP A 190 -23.86 9.28 -1.91
CA ASP A 190 -24.40 8.51 -3.05
C ASP A 190 -23.35 8.12 -4.09
N THR A 191 -22.19 8.80 -4.14
CA THR A 191 -21.08 8.46 -5.04
C THR A 191 -20.08 7.48 -4.40
N ILE A 192 -20.03 7.40 -3.07
CA ILE A 192 -19.11 6.53 -2.34
C ILE A 192 -19.46 5.06 -2.56
N ALA A 193 -18.48 4.30 -3.06
CA ALA A 193 -18.55 2.88 -3.42
C ALA A 193 -19.55 2.54 -4.56
N SER A 194 -20.14 3.52 -5.21
CA SER A 194 -21.14 3.33 -6.27
C SER A 194 -20.68 3.89 -7.62
N ASP A 195 -20.03 5.06 -7.64
CA ASP A 195 -19.55 5.67 -8.87
C ASP A 195 -18.16 5.12 -9.26
N GLY A 196 -18.12 4.15 -10.17
CA GLY A 196 -16.88 3.54 -10.65
C GLY A 196 -16.02 4.45 -11.53
N SER A 197 -16.56 5.59 -12.00
CA SER A 197 -15.78 6.60 -12.74
C SER A 197 -14.98 7.53 -11.82
N LEU A 198 -15.36 7.60 -10.55
CA LEU A 198 -14.71 8.40 -9.52
C LEU A 198 -13.68 7.55 -8.77
N PHE A 199 -12.41 7.75 -9.03
CA PHE A 199 -11.31 7.00 -8.40
C PHE A 199 -10.04 7.83 -8.28
N THR A 200 -9.15 7.38 -7.40
CA THR A 200 -7.80 7.94 -7.20
C THR A 200 -6.75 7.15 -7.98
N SER A 201 -5.53 7.69 -8.11
CA SER A 201 -4.46 7.07 -8.87
C SER A 201 -3.29 6.56 -8.02
N ARG A 202 -3.21 6.98 -6.74
CA ARG A 202 -2.04 6.76 -5.86
C ARG A 202 -2.44 6.32 -4.46
N VAL A 203 -3.62 5.75 -4.28
CA VAL A 203 -4.15 5.42 -2.96
C VAL A 203 -4.37 3.93 -2.81
N GLN A 204 -4.03 3.40 -1.64
CA GLN A 204 -4.34 2.03 -1.22
C GLN A 204 -4.96 2.06 0.17
N THR A 205 -6.23 1.68 0.29
CA THR A 205 -6.94 1.70 1.57
C THR A 205 -7.18 0.30 2.10
N PHE A 206 -7.05 0.14 3.40
CA PHE A 206 -7.21 -1.12 4.10
C PHE A 206 -8.18 -0.97 5.25
N THR A 207 -8.86 -2.04 5.61
CA THR A 207 -9.68 -2.12 6.81
C THR A 207 -9.46 -3.47 7.49
N GLY A 208 -9.62 -3.51 8.80
CA GLY A 208 -9.47 -4.75 9.53
C GLY A 208 -9.87 -4.60 11.00
N PRO A 209 -10.17 -5.73 11.66
CA PRO A 209 -10.39 -5.76 13.11
C PRO A 209 -9.13 -5.23 13.82
N ALA A 210 -9.30 -4.69 15.00
CA ALA A 210 -8.22 -4.12 15.82
C ALA A 210 -7.50 -2.88 15.24
N ILE A 211 -8.06 -2.22 14.22
CA ILE A 211 -7.64 -0.87 13.81
C ILE A 211 -8.57 0.12 14.53
N ALA A 212 -8.02 0.85 15.49
CA ALA A 212 -8.80 1.77 16.32
C ALA A 212 -8.76 3.22 15.84
N ASN A 213 -7.79 3.56 14.99
CA ASN A 213 -7.53 4.91 14.51
C ASN A 213 -7.45 4.97 12.99
N LEU A 214 -7.54 6.16 12.43
CA LEU A 214 -7.07 6.40 11.07
C LEU A 214 -5.53 6.40 11.09
N GLU A 215 -4.93 5.50 10.34
CA GLU A 215 -3.48 5.38 10.22
C GLU A 215 -3.07 5.63 8.77
N VAL A 216 -2.11 6.51 8.57
CA VAL A 216 -1.67 6.94 7.24
C VAL A 216 -0.18 6.70 7.09
N ILE A 217 0.21 6.15 5.95
CA ILE A 217 1.60 6.04 5.48
C ILE A 217 1.65 6.70 4.10
N VAL A 218 2.57 7.63 3.92
CA VAL A 218 2.83 8.28 2.63
C VAL A 218 4.25 7.97 2.20
N LEU A 219 4.40 7.38 1.02
CA LEU A 219 5.68 7.19 0.37
C LEU A 219 5.72 8.06 -0.89
N GLY A 220 6.77 8.82 -1.05
CA GLY A 220 6.93 9.73 -2.17
C GLY A 220 8.38 10.11 -2.41
N ASN A 221 8.61 11.04 -3.33
CA ASN A 221 9.96 11.50 -3.67
C ASN A 221 10.08 12.98 -3.34
N ALA A 222 10.70 13.31 -2.20
CA ALA A 222 10.86 14.69 -1.76
C ALA A 222 12.26 15.25 -2.07
N PRO A 223 12.39 16.56 -2.28
CA PRO A 223 13.69 17.21 -2.34
C PRO A 223 14.39 17.13 -0.98
N GLY A 224 15.70 16.98 -0.98
CA GLY A 224 16.49 16.83 0.25
C GLY A 224 16.35 15.45 0.91
N GLY A 225 15.79 14.47 0.23
CA GLY A 225 15.88 13.07 0.62
C GLY A 225 17.33 12.61 0.59
N GLY A 226 17.79 11.98 1.69
CA GLY A 226 19.06 11.23 1.71
C GLY A 226 18.85 9.83 1.16
N GLY A 227 19.93 9.20 0.74
CA GLY A 227 19.89 7.83 0.24
C GLY A 227 19.71 7.73 -1.28
N ASP A 228 19.52 6.52 -1.75
CA ASP A 228 19.52 6.15 -3.17
C ASP A 228 18.18 5.58 -3.66
N LEU A 229 17.13 5.62 -2.83
CA LEU A 229 15.83 5.05 -3.20
C LEU A 229 14.90 6.09 -3.83
N VAL A 230 14.08 5.61 -4.77
CA VAL A 230 12.97 6.37 -5.38
C VAL A 230 11.73 5.49 -5.45
N ALA A 231 10.57 6.11 -5.36
CA ALA A 231 9.28 5.46 -5.57
C ALA A 231 8.74 5.80 -6.97
N CYS A 232 8.04 4.86 -7.59
CA CYS A 232 7.27 5.08 -8.81
C CYS A 232 5.94 4.35 -8.75
N ASN A 233 4.91 4.90 -9.37
CA ASN A 233 3.55 4.37 -9.32
C ASN A 233 2.91 4.36 -10.69
N THR A 234 2.01 3.41 -10.91
CA THR A 234 1.14 3.35 -12.08
C THR A 234 -0.24 2.82 -11.72
N LEU A 235 -1.23 3.20 -12.53
CA LEU A 235 -2.51 2.51 -12.61
C LEU A 235 -2.43 1.40 -13.64
N THR A 236 -3.08 0.28 -13.36
CA THR A 236 -3.40 -0.76 -14.33
C THR A 236 -4.87 -0.66 -14.69
N THR A 237 -5.22 -1.01 -15.92
CA THR A 237 -6.61 -1.02 -16.39
C THR A 237 -7.34 -2.31 -16.06
N ASP A 238 -6.60 -3.39 -15.88
CA ASP A 238 -7.11 -4.70 -15.46
C ASP A 238 -5.99 -5.57 -14.86
N LEU A 239 -6.34 -6.78 -14.49
CA LEU A 239 -5.47 -7.78 -13.84
C LEU A 239 -4.25 -8.16 -14.69
N LEU A 240 -4.34 -8.10 -16.01
CA LEU A 240 -3.28 -8.50 -16.95
C LEU A 240 -2.48 -7.33 -17.51
N ASP A 241 -2.77 -6.09 -17.11
CA ASP A 241 -2.06 -4.89 -17.62
C ASP A 241 -0.66 -4.75 -17.04
N MET A 242 0.15 -5.77 -17.23
CA MET A 242 1.56 -5.73 -16.87
C MET A 242 2.40 -4.81 -17.77
N ARG A 243 1.83 -4.43 -18.92
CA ARG A 243 2.46 -3.43 -19.82
C ARG A 243 2.60 -2.09 -19.13
N SER A 244 1.58 -1.63 -18.41
CA SER A 244 1.66 -0.37 -17.65
C SER A 244 2.72 -0.45 -16.56
N VAL A 245 2.86 -1.59 -15.89
CA VAL A 245 3.90 -1.83 -14.88
C VAL A 245 5.31 -1.79 -15.53
N LYS A 246 5.54 -2.53 -16.62
CA LYS A 246 6.83 -2.50 -17.36
C LYS A 246 7.17 -1.08 -17.79
N ARG A 247 6.21 -0.35 -18.38
CA ARG A 247 6.41 1.04 -18.86
C ARG A 247 6.79 1.98 -17.72
N MET A 248 6.13 1.88 -16.58
CA MET A 248 6.47 2.67 -15.39
C MET A 248 7.91 2.41 -14.94
N LEU A 249 8.32 1.15 -14.84
CA LEU A 249 9.65 0.77 -14.38
C LEU A 249 10.76 1.21 -15.35
N VAL A 250 10.55 1.05 -16.67
CA VAL A 250 11.46 1.56 -17.70
C VAL A 250 11.59 3.08 -17.60
N LYS A 251 10.45 3.79 -17.46
CA LYS A 251 10.46 5.26 -17.28
C LYS A 251 11.18 5.68 -15.99
N ALA A 252 11.15 4.85 -14.95
CA ALA A 252 11.86 5.07 -13.70
C ALA A 252 13.34 4.64 -13.77
N GLY A 253 13.81 4.18 -14.93
CA GLY A 253 15.20 3.89 -15.21
C GLY A 253 15.64 2.44 -14.99
N LEU A 254 14.72 1.48 -14.88
CA LEU A 254 15.07 0.07 -14.98
C LEU A 254 15.34 -0.28 -16.46
N PRO A 255 16.51 -0.85 -16.80
CA PRO A 255 16.79 -1.23 -18.16
C PRO A 255 16.01 -2.50 -18.57
N LEU A 256 15.81 -2.67 -19.85
CA LEU A 256 15.47 -3.95 -20.46
C LEU A 256 16.76 -4.67 -20.85
N ASP A 257 16.79 -5.96 -20.67
CA ASP A 257 17.85 -6.82 -21.19
C ASP A 257 17.71 -7.04 -22.70
N ARG A 258 18.59 -7.90 -23.26
CA ARG A 258 18.61 -8.17 -24.72
C ARG A 258 17.35 -8.89 -25.21
N ASP A 259 16.66 -9.60 -24.33
CA ASP A 259 15.44 -10.35 -24.61
C ASP A 259 14.17 -9.51 -24.35
N GLY A 260 14.34 -8.25 -23.93
CA GLY A 260 13.25 -7.33 -23.63
C GLY A 260 12.61 -7.54 -22.25
N GLU A 261 13.27 -8.29 -21.37
CA GLU A 261 12.85 -8.47 -19.98
C GLU A 261 13.44 -7.37 -19.07
N LEU A 262 12.76 -7.13 -17.95
CA LEU A 262 13.20 -6.12 -16.97
C LEU A 262 14.41 -6.62 -16.18
N ASP A 263 15.47 -5.84 -16.14
CA ASP A 263 16.51 -6.04 -15.13
C ASP A 263 16.00 -5.52 -13.77
N THR A 264 15.52 -6.42 -12.95
CA THR A 264 14.94 -6.12 -11.64
C THR A 264 15.95 -6.06 -10.49
N SER A 265 17.25 -6.09 -10.77
CA SER A 265 18.32 -6.06 -9.75
C SER A 265 18.25 -4.85 -8.80
N ARG A 266 17.63 -3.76 -9.25
CA ARG A 266 17.42 -2.53 -8.48
C ARG A 266 16.03 -2.41 -7.89
N LEU A 267 15.14 -3.39 -8.07
CA LEU A 267 13.82 -3.44 -7.45
C LEU A 267 13.95 -3.80 -5.97
N VAL A 268 13.44 -2.95 -5.09
CA VAL A 268 13.56 -3.11 -3.63
C VAL A 268 12.26 -3.57 -3.00
N ALA A 269 11.12 -2.99 -3.42
CA ALA A 269 9.81 -3.34 -2.91
C ALA A 269 8.73 -3.15 -3.98
N THR A 270 7.68 -3.98 -3.90
CA THR A 270 6.48 -3.87 -4.74
C THR A 270 5.24 -3.88 -3.87
N LEU A 271 4.44 -2.83 -4.02
CA LEU A 271 3.18 -2.60 -3.32
C LEU A 271 2.06 -2.56 -4.37
N ALA A 272 1.18 -3.55 -4.36
CA ALA A 272 0.13 -3.66 -5.37
C ALA A 272 -1.24 -3.87 -4.74
N LYS A 273 -2.23 -3.19 -5.29
CA LYS A 273 -3.63 -3.41 -4.94
C LYS A 273 -4.46 -3.38 -6.21
N LEU A 274 -4.87 -4.57 -6.68
CA LEU A 274 -5.58 -4.74 -7.93
C LEU A 274 -6.96 -5.35 -7.69
N GLY A 275 -7.88 -5.05 -8.62
CA GLY A 275 -9.25 -5.54 -8.61
C GLY A 275 -9.54 -6.51 -9.73
N VAL A 276 -10.77 -6.96 -9.73
CA VAL A 276 -11.41 -7.62 -10.85
C VAL A 276 -12.69 -6.84 -11.16
N ASP A 277 -13.04 -6.75 -12.42
CA ASP A 277 -14.35 -6.27 -12.83
C ASP A 277 -15.41 -7.16 -12.18
N PRO A 278 -16.41 -6.61 -11.44
CA PRO A 278 -17.49 -7.40 -10.87
C PRO A 278 -18.27 -8.23 -11.90
N SER A 279 -18.19 -7.87 -13.18
CA SER A 279 -18.71 -8.67 -14.28
C SER A 279 -17.84 -9.87 -14.65
N GLY A 280 -16.67 -10.06 -14.01
CA GLY A 280 -15.68 -11.12 -14.26
C GLY A 280 -14.97 -11.03 -15.59
N ARG A 281 -15.01 -9.86 -16.20
CA ARG A 281 -14.28 -9.60 -17.43
C ARG A 281 -12.85 -9.20 -17.11
N VAL A 282 -11.92 -9.68 -17.95
CA VAL A 282 -10.53 -9.26 -17.96
C VAL A 282 -10.20 -8.86 -19.38
N SER A 283 -9.61 -7.70 -19.57
CA SER A 283 -9.34 -7.13 -20.90
C SER A 283 -10.58 -7.13 -21.83
N GLY A 284 -11.75 -6.87 -21.23
CA GLY A 284 -13.04 -6.84 -21.93
C GLY A 284 -13.67 -8.19 -22.26
N ALA A 285 -12.94 -9.30 -22.08
CA ALA A 285 -13.44 -10.65 -22.36
C ALA A 285 -14.00 -11.33 -21.11
N PRO A 286 -15.08 -12.09 -21.19
CA PRO A 286 -15.56 -12.92 -20.09
C PRO A 286 -14.52 -14.00 -19.76
N THR A 287 -14.34 -14.29 -18.48
CA THR A 287 -13.37 -15.30 -18.00
C THR A 287 -14.07 -16.36 -17.18
N THR A 288 -13.38 -17.47 -16.93
CA THR A 288 -13.85 -18.60 -16.11
C THR A 288 -13.93 -18.27 -14.60
N ILE A 289 -13.58 -17.05 -14.19
CA ILE A 289 -13.79 -16.59 -12.82
C ILE A 289 -15.28 -16.68 -12.44
N PHE A 290 -16.18 -16.46 -13.40
CA PHE A 290 -17.61 -16.72 -13.24
C PHE A 290 -17.93 -18.20 -13.28
N GLY A 291 -18.88 -18.62 -12.45
CA GLY A 291 -19.35 -20.00 -12.39
C GLY A 291 -18.42 -20.95 -11.60
N SER A 292 -17.31 -20.45 -11.07
CA SER A 292 -16.48 -21.21 -10.13
C SER A 292 -17.09 -21.15 -8.73
N ALA A 293 -16.97 -22.25 -7.98
CA ALA A 293 -17.27 -22.29 -6.55
C ALA A 293 -16.26 -21.49 -5.70
N THR A 294 -15.10 -21.15 -6.28
CA THR A 294 -14.09 -20.33 -5.62
C THR A 294 -14.45 -18.85 -5.73
N PRO A 295 -14.49 -18.10 -4.63
CA PRO A 295 -14.77 -16.67 -4.65
C PRO A 295 -13.85 -15.91 -5.61
N PRO A 296 -14.37 -14.94 -6.40
CA PRO A 296 -13.58 -14.20 -7.40
C PRO A 296 -12.31 -13.57 -6.85
N GLU A 297 -12.33 -13.06 -5.63
CA GLU A 297 -11.15 -12.46 -4.98
C GLU A 297 -9.99 -13.44 -4.79
N LYS A 298 -10.26 -14.74 -4.63
CA LYS A 298 -9.21 -15.76 -4.53
C LYS A 298 -8.54 -15.99 -5.88
N HIS A 299 -9.32 -16.03 -6.96
CA HIS A 299 -8.76 -16.08 -8.32
C HIS A 299 -7.88 -14.86 -8.61
N VAL A 300 -8.36 -13.67 -8.25
CA VAL A 300 -7.62 -12.41 -8.45
C VAL A 300 -6.28 -12.42 -7.73
N ARG A 301 -6.23 -12.86 -6.47
CA ARG A 301 -4.98 -12.92 -5.71
C ARG A 301 -3.97 -13.86 -6.35
N ALA A 302 -4.42 -15.04 -6.77
CA ALA A 302 -3.56 -16.01 -7.43
C ALA A 302 -3.03 -15.49 -8.77
N ALA A 303 -3.92 -14.95 -9.61
CA ALA A 303 -3.54 -14.40 -10.92
C ALA A 303 -2.64 -13.17 -10.79
N LEU A 304 -2.94 -12.25 -9.86
CA LEU A 304 -2.14 -11.07 -9.61
C LEU A 304 -0.71 -11.41 -9.19
N SER A 305 -0.56 -12.31 -8.20
CA SER A 305 0.77 -12.70 -7.74
C SER A 305 1.55 -13.44 -8.84
N GLY A 306 0.89 -14.22 -9.68
CA GLY A 306 1.49 -14.86 -10.85
C GLY A 306 1.93 -13.85 -11.91
N ALA A 307 1.05 -12.94 -12.31
CA ALA A 307 1.34 -11.93 -13.34
C ALA A 307 2.45 -10.95 -12.89
N LEU A 308 2.33 -10.38 -11.69
CA LEU A 308 3.36 -9.49 -11.13
C LEU A 308 4.66 -10.24 -10.85
N GLY A 309 4.57 -11.44 -10.27
CA GLY A 309 5.75 -12.25 -9.96
C GLY A 309 6.55 -12.61 -11.20
N ALA A 310 5.88 -13.02 -12.28
CA ALA A 310 6.50 -13.29 -13.57
C ALA A 310 7.12 -12.02 -14.19
N THR A 311 6.39 -10.89 -14.15
CA THR A 311 6.87 -9.61 -14.72
C THR A 311 8.06 -9.04 -13.96
N LEU A 312 8.11 -9.23 -12.63
CA LEU A 312 9.10 -8.62 -11.74
C LEU A 312 10.16 -9.62 -11.25
N HIS A 313 10.09 -10.88 -11.70
CA HIS A 313 11.00 -11.95 -11.31
C HIS A 313 11.13 -12.10 -9.78
N THR A 314 10.01 -11.98 -9.05
CA THR A 314 9.99 -12.08 -7.59
C THR A 314 8.68 -12.61 -7.05
N THR A 315 8.74 -13.34 -5.94
CA THR A 315 7.56 -13.74 -5.15
C THR A 315 7.33 -12.85 -3.94
N ARG A 316 8.26 -11.94 -3.62
CA ARG A 316 8.11 -10.97 -2.53
C ARG A 316 7.27 -9.79 -2.97
N LEU A 317 5.97 -9.88 -2.74
CA LEU A 317 4.99 -8.87 -3.16
C LEU A 317 4.08 -8.52 -1.97
N PHE A 318 4.04 -7.26 -1.59
CA PHE A 318 2.93 -6.77 -0.77
C PHE A 318 1.75 -6.53 -1.71
N SER A 319 0.94 -7.57 -1.91
CA SER A 319 -0.17 -7.56 -2.85
C SER A 319 -1.50 -7.81 -2.16
N THR A 320 -2.53 -7.11 -2.59
CA THR A 320 -3.89 -7.23 -2.06
C THR A 320 -4.91 -6.88 -3.15
N PHE A 321 -6.19 -6.99 -2.84
CA PHE A 321 -7.28 -6.84 -3.80
C PHE A 321 -8.37 -5.87 -3.30
N ASP A 322 -9.45 -5.72 -4.10
CA ASP A 322 -10.61 -4.86 -3.85
C ASP A 322 -10.23 -3.36 -3.72
N PRO A 323 -9.71 -2.75 -4.81
CA PRO A 323 -9.33 -1.35 -4.83
C PRO A 323 -10.53 -0.43 -5.12
N VAL A 324 -11.61 -0.52 -4.33
CA VAL A 324 -12.81 0.29 -4.54
C VAL A 324 -12.48 1.78 -4.56
N GLN A 325 -12.77 2.45 -5.67
CA GLN A 325 -12.45 3.87 -5.95
C GLN A 325 -10.97 4.25 -5.76
N GLN A 326 -10.07 3.25 -5.84
CA GLN A 326 -8.61 3.43 -5.79
C GLN A 326 -7.98 3.24 -7.17
N ALA A 327 -8.78 2.87 -8.17
CA ALA A 327 -8.40 2.66 -9.55
C ALA A 327 -9.66 2.55 -10.41
N PRO A 328 -9.56 2.53 -11.75
CA PRO A 328 -10.64 2.12 -12.62
C PRO A 328 -11.19 0.76 -12.22
N VAL A 329 -12.47 0.50 -12.54
CA VAL A 329 -13.11 -0.81 -12.29
C VAL A 329 -12.32 -1.92 -12.99
N GLY A 330 -11.93 -2.94 -12.25
CA GLY A 330 -11.10 -4.04 -12.74
C GLY A 330 -9.59 -3.80 -12.68
N GLY A 331 -9.16 -2.56 -12.55
CA GLY A 331 -7.75 -2.17 -12.45
C GLY A 331 -7.24 -2.07 -11.02
N GLY A 332 -6.12 -1.36 -10.87
CA GLY A 332 -5.50 -1.15 -9.56
C GLY A 332 -4.28 -0.26 -9.59
N THR A 333 -3.63 -0.13 -8.44
CA THR A 333 -2.39 0.63 -8.27
C THR A 333 -1.22 -0.32 -8.04
N VAL A 334 -0.09 -0.02 -8.69
CA VAL A 334 1.19 -0.68 -8.44
C VAL A 334 2.24 0.39 -8.17
N CYS A 335 2.82 0.35 -6.96
CA CYS A 335 3.93 1.21 -6.57
C CYS A 335 5.18 0.35 -6.36
N CYS A 336 6.28 0.76 -6.96
CA CYS A 336 7.57 0.10 -6.78
C CYS A 336 8.58 1.06 -6.16
N ILE A 337 9.45 0.52 -5.30
CA ILE A 337 10.61 1.21 -4.76
C ILE A 337 11.85 0.67 -5.46
N LEU A 338 12.62 1.58 -6.02
CA LEU A 338 13.81 1.26 -6.78
C LEU A 338 15.05 1.89 -6.15
N ARG A 339 16.18 1.20 -6.28
CA ARG A 339 17.48 1.82 -6.07
C ARG A 339 17.84 2.67 -7.30
N HIS A 340 18.13 3.93 -7.10
CA HIS A 340 18.57 4.82 -8.17
C HIS A 340 19.90 4.31 -8.76
N ALA A 341 20.09 4.43 -10.07
CA ALA A 341 21.38 4.14 -10.67
C ALA A 341 22.42 5.12 -10.10
N ALA A 342 23.53 4.62 -9.63
CA ALA A 342 24.68 5.49 -9.39
C ALA A 342 25.02 6.21 -10.69
N GLN A 343 25.17 7.53 -10.63
CA GLN A 343 25.73 8.25 -11.77
C GLN A 343 27.18 7.77 -11.90
N SER A 344 27.46 7.01 -12.95
CA SER A 344 28.83 6.62 -13.35
C SER A 344 29.63 7.82 -13.81
#